data_a01cc38ff2c497c03829397c32dc4991
#
_entry.id   a01cc38ff2c497c03829397c32dc4991
#
_cell.length_a   1.000
_cell.length_b   1.000
_cell.length_c   1.000
_cell.angle_alpha   90.00
_cell.angle_beta   90.00
_cell.angle_gamma   90.00
#
_symmetry.space_group_name_H-M   'P 1'
#
loop_
_entity.id
_entity.type
_entity.pdbx_description
1 polymer ?
#
loop_
_entity_poly.entity_id
_entity_poly.type
_entity_poly.pdbx_seq_one_letter_code
_entity_poly.pdbx_strand_id
1 'polypeptide(L)'
;MSDPLIRERDHYVVLEPGRPEQLLSAAETQHWLETLLEGLPAVPEDLRALADQTARAERLLETACELELEPGVVVQWFAIRLEPPER
;
A
#
# COMPACT_ATOMS: atom_id res chain seq x y z
N MET A 1 0.89 5.70 -24.62
CA MET A 1 0.63 5.45 -24.13
C MET A 1 1.11 4.73 -23.46
N SER A 2 1.14 4.30 -22.99
CA SER A 2 1.73 3.70 -22.53
C SER A 2 1.92 3.42 -21.37
N ASP A 3 2.01 3.86 -20.64
CA ASP A 3 2.28 3.65 -19.56
C ASP A 3 1.36 3.20 -18.59
N PRO A 4 0.14 3.33 -18.65
CA PRO A 4 -0.80 2.72 -17.77
C PRO A 4 -0.66 1.22 -17.76
N LEU A 5 -0.27 0.64 -18.86
CA LEU A 5 -0.10 -0.77 -18.86
C LEU A 5 1.00 -1.22 -17.94
N ILE A 6 2.05 -0.45 -17.84
CA ILE A 6 3.12 -0.78 -16.97
C ILE A 6 2.67 -0.73 -15.53
N ARG A 7 1.88 0.29 -15.18
CA ARG A 7 1.42 0.36 -13.85
C ARG A 7 0.51 -0.74 -13.53
N GLU A 8 -0.30 -1.19 -14.44
CA GLU A 8 -1.23 -2.24 -14.18
C GLU A 8 -0.54 -3.55 -13.91
N ARG A 9 0.72 -3.67 -14.28
CA ARG A 9 1.41 -4.88 -13.97
C ARG A 9 1.95 -4.90 -12.57
N ASP A 10 1.98 -3.78 -11.90
CA ASP A 10 2.50 -3.74 -10.55
C ASP A 10 1.44 -4.22 -9.59
N HIS A 11 1.84 -5.09 -8.72
CA HIS A 11 0.97 -5.64 -7.71
C HIS A 11 1.71 -5.65 -6.38
N TYR A 12 0.98 -5.87 -5.32
CA TYR A 12 1.56 -5.89 -3.98
C TYR A 12 1.06 -7.11 -3.24
N VAL A 13 1.93 -7.70 -2.47
CA VAL A 13 1.52 -8.71 -1.51
C VAL A 13 1.32 -7.96 -0.21
N VAL A 14 0.13 -8.07 0.38
CA VAL A 14 -0.16 -7.38 1.63
C VAL A 14 -0.37 -8.42 2.73
N LEU A 15 0.14 -8.10 3.90
CA LEU A 15 0.11 -9.00 5.05
C LEU A 15 -0.57 -8.30 6.20
N GLU A 16 -1.65 -8.89 6.68
CA GLU A 16 -2.36 -8.36 7.83
C GLU A 16 -2.33 -9.38 8.95
N PRO A 17 -2.23 -8.96 10.20
CA PRO A 17 -2.20 -9.90 11.30
C PRO A 17 -3.45 -10.77 11.30
N GLY A 18 -3.25 -12.07 11.45
CA GLY A 18 -4.37 -12.98 11.51
C GLY A 18 -5.02 -13.32 10.20
N ARG A 19 -4.45 -12.87 9.09
CA ARG A 19 -5.01 -13.17 7.78
C ARG A 19 -3.95 -13.70 6.86
N PRO A 20 -4.34 -14.53 5.90
CA PRO A 20 -3.37 -14.99 4.91
C PRO A 20 -2.96 -13.83 4.01
N GLU A 21 -1.80 -13.95 3.41
CA GLU A 21 -1.35 -12.91 2.50
C GLU A 21 -2.30 -12.78 1.33
N GLN A 22 -2.39 -11.59 0.78
CA GLN A 22 -3.25 -11.31 -0.34
C GLN A 22 -2.48 -10.62 -1.42
N LEU A 23 -2.85 -10.85 -2.66
CA LEU A 23 -2.23 -10.18 -3.79
C LEU A 23 -3.21 -9.13 -4.28
N LEU A 24 -2.81 -7.87 -4.26
CA LEU A 24 -3.66 -6.77 -4.68
C LEU A 24 -2.99 -5.99 -5.79
N SER A 25 -3.78 -5.38 -6.65
CA SER A 25 -3.23 -4.47 -7.64
C SER A 25 -2.76 -3.20 -6.95
N ALA A 26 -2.04 -2.36 -7.67
CA ALA A 26 -1.59 -1.11 -7.08
C ALA A 26 -2.76 -0.26 -6.63
N ALA A 27 -3.82 -0.19 -7.44
CA ALA A 27 -4.99 0.61 -7.06
C ALA A 27 -5.69 0.04 -5.83
N GLU A 28 -5.79 -1.28 -5.77
CA GLU A 28 -6.42 -1.91 -4.62
C GLU A 28 -5.59 -1.69 -3.36
N THR A 29 -4.28 -1.74 -3.49
CA THR A 29 -3.41 -1.55 -2.35
C THR A 29 -3.50 -0.12 -1.84
N GLN A 30 -3.58 0.83 -2.75
CA GLN A 30 -3.73 2.20 -2.34
C GLN A 30 -5.04 2.41 -1.59
N HIS A 31 -6.12 1.85 -2.09
CA HIS A 31 -7.41 1.97 -1.42
C HIS A 31 -7.37 1.30 -0.05
N TRP A 32 -6.72 0.16 0.06
CA TRP A 32 -6.54 -0.55 1.31
C TRP A 32 -5.81 0.33 2.33
N LEU A 33 -4.74 1.02 1.89
CA LEU A 33 -4.01 1.90 2.80
C LEU A 33 -4.85 3.11 3.18
N GLU A 34 -5.63 3.65 2.27
CA GLU A 34 -6.50 4.77 2.59
C GLU A 34 -7.48 4.38 3.68
N THR A 35 -8.04 3.19 3.57
CA THR A 35 -8.99 2.70 4.56
C THR A 35 -8.32 2.52 5.92
N LEU A 36 -7.10 1.98 5.93
CA LEU A 36 -6.38 1.81 7.17
C LEU A 36 -6.05 3.15 7.81
N LEU A 37 -5.66 4.12 7.00
CA LEU A 37 -5.32 5.43 7.54
C LEU A 37 -6.54 6.11 8.16
N GLU A 38 -7.71 5.88 7.59
CA GLU A 38 -8.91 6.45 8.16
C GLU A 38 -9.21 5.90 9.53
N GLY A 39 -8.81 4.69 9.80
CA GLY A 39 -9.08 4.09 11.09
C GLY A 39 -8.07 4.41 12.17
N LEU A 40 -7.01 5.12 11.83
CA LEU A 40 -6.00 5.42 12.83
C LEU A 40 -6.46 6.55 13.73
N PRO A 41 -6.10 6.48 15.01
CA PRO A 41 -6.48 7.55 15.94
C PRO A 41 -5.75 8.86 15.65
N ALA A 42 -4.61 8.80 14.99
CA ALA A 42 -3.87 10.00 14.67
C ALA A 42 -3.08 9.76 13.39
N VAL A 43 -2.82 10.81 12.64
CA VAL A 43 -2.05 10.72 11.42
C VAL A 43 -0.58 10.54 11.78
N PRO A 44 0.12 9.56 11.17
CA PRO A 44 1.54 9.42 11.42
C PRO A 44 2.28 10.72 11.14
N GLU A 45 3.28 10.97 11.95
CA GLU A 45 3.93 12.26 11.89
C GLU A 45 4.50 12.61 10.54
N ASP A 46 5.11 11.68 9.85
CA ASP A 46 5.70 11.97 8.56
C ASP A 46 4.67 12.12 7.46
N LEU A 47 3.39 11.87 7.74
CA LEU A 47 2.34 12.08 6.75
C LEU A 47 1.51 13.31 7.04
N ARG A 48 1.77 14.00 8.14
CA ARG A 48 0.93 15.13 8.52
C ARG A 48 1.00 16.30 7.56
N ALA A 49 2.09 16.40 6.83
CA ALA A 49 2.20 17.48 5.86
C ALA A 49 1.32 17.29 4.66
N LEU A 50 0.80 16.07 4.45
CA LEU A 50 -0.04 15.80 3.32
C LEU A 50 -1.49 15.93 3.73
N ALA A 51 -2.26 16.63 2.92
CA ALA A 51 -3.61 16.98 3.33
C ALA A 51 -4.64 15.90 3.15
N ASP A 52 -4.48 15.00 2.23
CA ASP A 52 -5.54 14.04 1.99
C ASP A 52 -5.03 12.61 2.06
N GLN A 53 -5.98 11.69 2.19
CA GLN A 53 -5.64 10.29 2.36
C GLN A 53 -5.03 9.67 1.13
N THR A 54 -5.42 10.12 -0.03
CA THR A 54 -4.84 9.59 -1.26
C THR A 54 -3.36 9.89 -1.32
N ALA A 55 -2.97 11.13 -1.00
CA ALA A 55 -1.57 11.50 -1.01
C ALA A 55 -0.80 10.76 0.06
N ARG A 56 -1.42 10.55 1.22
CA ARG A 56 -0.77 9.82 2.30
C ARG A 56 -0.52 8.37 1.93
N ALA A 57 -1.52 7.73 1.31
CA ALA A 57 -1.36 6.35 0.89
C ALA A 57 -0.30 6.22 -0.19
N GLU A 58 -0.27 7.17 -1.12
CA GLU A 58 0.76 7.13 -2.15
C GLU A 58 2.14 7.27 -1.55
N ARG A 59 2.29 8.13 -0.56
CA ARG A 59 3.58 8.32 0.07
C ARG A 59 4.02 7.01 0.75
N LEU A 60 3.10 6.34 1.41
CA LEU A 60 3.43 5.08 2.05
C LEU A 60 3.85 4.04 1.03
N LEU A 61 3.14 3.96 -0.09
CA LEU A 61 3.52 2.99 -1.11
C LEU A 61 4.90 3.26 -1.65
N GLU A 62 5.30 4.52 -1.71
CA GLU A 62 6.58 4.85 -2.28
C GLU A 62 7.73 4.76 -1.30
N THR A 63 7.48 4.97 -0.04
CA THR A 63 8.59 5.15 0.89
C THR A 63 8.61 4.17 2.03
N ALA A 64 7.61 3.30 2.17
CA ALA A 64 7.55 2.41 3.31
C ALA A 64 7.06 1.03 2.89
N CYS A 65 7.16 0.08 3.78
CA CYS A 65 6.62 -1.25 3.52
C CYS A 65 5.87 -1.79 4.73
N GLU A 66 5.63 -0.96 5.72
CA GLU A 66 4.84 -1.41 6.87
C GLU A 66 4.21 -0.21 7.56
N LEU A 67 3.16 -0.46 8.29
CA LEU A 67 2.45 0.57 9.03
C LEU A 67 1.93 -0.04 10.31
N GLU A 68 2.25 0.58 11.44
CA GLU A 68 1.76 0.09 12.71
C GLU A 68 0.40 0.71 12.98
N LEU A 69 -0.61 -0.10 13.16
CA LEU A 69 -1.97 0.39 13.38
C LEU A 69 -2.21 0.64 14.86
N GLU A 70 -1.62 -0.18 15.72
CA GLU A 70 -1.67 0.03 17.13
C GLU A 70 -0.50 -0.74 17.69
N PRO A 71 -0.11 -0.57 18.93
CA PRO A 71 1.08 -1.22 19.43
C PRO A 71 1.02 -2.72 19.19
N GLY A 72 1.99 -3.23 18.49
CA GLY A 72 2.07 -4.65 18.19
C GLY A 72 1.24 -5.12 17.02
N VAL A 73 0.50 -4.23 16.37
CA VAL A 73 -0.33 -4.63 15.23
C VAL A 73 0.20 -3.91 14.00
N VAL A 74 0.90 -4.64 13.16
CA VAL A 74 1.59 -4.06 12.01
C VAL A 74 1.11 -4.73 10.75
N VAL A 75 0.82 -3.94 9.72
CA VAL A 75 0.54 -4.47 8.39
C VAL A 75 1.75 -4.20 7.53
N GLN A 76 1.95 -5.04 6.52
CA GLN A 76 3.10 -4.90 5.63
C GLN A 76 2.66 -5.07 4.20
N TRP A 77 3.43 -4.53 3.29
CA TRP A 77 3.15 -4.71 1.86
C TRP A 77 4.46 -4.71 1.11
N PHE A 78 4.51 -5.50 0.05
CA PHE A 78 5.71 -5.62 -0.76
C PHE A 78 5.34 -5.55 -2.22
N ALA A 79 6.00 -4.70 -2.96
CA ALA A 79 5.75 -4.56 -4.38
C ALA A 79 6.29 -5.76 -5.13
N ILE A 80 5.52 -6.27 -6.06
CA ILE A 80 6.00 -7.30 -6.94
C ILE A 80 5.61 -6.91 -8.35
N ARG A 81 6.37 -7.36 -9.31
CA ARG A 81 6.06 -7.06 -10.67
C ARG A 81 5.72 -8.34 -11.37
N LEU A 82 4.53 -8.41 -11.92
CA LEU A 82 4.10 -9.58 -12.64
C LEU A 82 4.50 -9.40 -14.09
N GLU A 83 5.57 -10.07 -14.50
CA GLU A 83 6.03 -9.94 -15.83
C GLU A 83 5.79 -11.20 -16.58
N PRO A 84 5.44 -11.12 -17.83
CA PRO A 84 5.28 -12.34 -18.62
C PRO A 84 6.61 -13.02 -18.79
N PRO A 85 6.57 -14.30 -18.96
CA PRO A 85 7.80 -15.00 -19.22
C PRO A 85 8.42 -14.49 -20.47
N GLU A 86 9.72 -14.42 -20.51
CA GLU A 86 10.27 -13.84 -21.49
C GLU A 86 10.41 -14.51 -22.57
N ARG A 87 10.10 -14.87 -23.18
CA ARG A 87 10.23 -15.47 -24.24
C ARG A 87 10.77 -16.55 -24.20
#